data_25443292d1f37cd037fde2c2f5286442
#
_entry.id   25443292d1f37cd037fde2c2f5286442
#
_cell.length_a   1.000
_cell.length_b   1.000
_cell.length_c   1.000
_cell.angle_alpha   90.00
_cell.angle_beta   90.00
_cell.angle_gamma   90.00
#
_symmetry.space_group_name_H-M   'P 1'
#
loop_
_entity.id
_entity.type
_entity.pdbx_description
1 polymer ?
#
loop_
_entity_poly.entity_id
_entity_poly.type
_entity_poly.pdbx_seq_one_letter_code
_entity_poly.pdbx_strand_id
1 'polypeptide(L)'
;MKKPCYSIGFDKFCQLATLGNLVPVYREILADLETPVSAFSKINAGETAFLFESIEGGEHWARYSFLGSNAEQVLWESGGKLHMKRGHKTATCPLSDNPLDHLRTVMNAFRPVRVSGLPRFAGGAVGYLGYDVVRFFEPIPAYTKDGPQLPLFAFFVTNTFLIFDNVMHTIKVVANAHVASSAKSDLKSAYTGATTCIEHMIAKLKKPLHRQASAARRPAPRFTSNMTQADFEAMVKRTKDYIQAGDILQAVVSQRWRTRIRVPPLEIYRALRVVNPSPYMFYLRIAGVELVGSSPEILVRCEENHVVVRPI
;
A
#
# COMPACT_ATOMS: atom_id res chain seq x y z
N MET A 1 23.31 19.01 -21.87
CA MET A 1 22.78 18.05 -20.87
C MET A 1 22.62 16.69 -21.54
N LYS A 2 23.17 15.60 -20.97
CA LYS A 2 22.91 14.24 -21.49
C LYS A 2 21.41 13.94 -21.40
N LYS A 3 20.85 13.31 -22.45
CA LYS A 3 19.44 12.87 -22.42
C LYS A 3 19.22 11.92 -21.22
N PRO A 4 18.10 12.00 -20.50
CA PRO A 4 17.79 11.07 -19.41
C PRO A 4 17.77 9.64 -19.94
N CYS A 5 18.42 8.72 -19.21
CA CYS A 5 18.47 7.31 -19.56
C CYS A 5 17.32 6.58 -18.86
N TYR A 6 16.32 6.14 -19.61
CA TYR A 6 15.24 5.28 -19.14
C TYR A 6 15.61 3.80 -19.31
N SER A 7 14.95 2.93 -18.53
CA SER A 7 15.14 1.47 -18.59
C SER A 7 14.96 0.87 -19.99
N ILE A 8 14.05 1.46 -20.77
CA ILE A 8 13.76 1.10 -22.16
C ILE A 8 13.60 2.33 -23.03
N GLY A 9 14.11 2.28 -24.25
CA GLY A 9 13.84 3.29 -25.29
C GLY A 9 12.49 3.05 -25.98
N PHE A 10 12.05 4.02 -26.80
CA PHE A 10 10.74 3.96 -27.47
C PHE A 10 10.58 2.73 -28.37
N ASP A 11 11.60 2.33 -29.13
CA ASP A 11 11.50 1.17 -30.02
C ASP A 11 11.30 -0.13 -29.23
N LYS A 12 12.03 -0.30 -28.10
CA LYS A 12 11.85 -1.43 -27.21
C LYS A 12 10.48 -1.40 -26.52
N PHE A 13 10.00 -0.22 -26.16
CA PHE A 13 8.65 -0.03 -25.63
C PHE A 13 7.59 -0.52 -26.62
N CYS A 14 7.70 -0.15 -27.89
CA CYS A 14 6.76 -0.62 -28.95
C CYS A 14 6.76 -2.15 -29.08
N GLN A 15 7.94 -2.79 -29.04
CA GLN A 15 8.03 -4.25 -29.03
C GLN A 15 7.34 -4.88 -27.81
N LEU A 16 7.55 -4.34 -26.62
CA LEU A 16 6.94 -4.85 -25.39
C LEU A 16 5.43 -4.63 -25.36
N ALA A 17 4.92 -3.56 -25.94
CA ALA A 17 3.49 -3.26 -26.06
C ALA A 17 2.71 -4.29 -26.90
N THR A 18 3.38 -5.13 -27.69
CA THR A 18 2.73 -6.26 -28.39
C THR A 18 2.41 -7.43 -27.45
N LEU A 19 3.12 -7.53 -26.31
CA LEU A 19 2.97 -8.61 -25.33
C LEU A 19 1.91 -8.31 -24.27
N GLY A 20 1.57 -7.04 -24.09
CA GLY A 20 0.60 -6.62 -23.09
C GLY A 20 0.25 -5.14 -23.22
N ASN A 21 -0.72 -4.68 -22.43
CA ASN A 21 -1.20 -3.30 -22.48
C ASN A 21 -0.70 -2.41 -21.33
N LEU A 22 0.12 -2.95 -20.42
CA LEU A 22 0.72 -2.19 -19.32
C LEU A 22 2.23 -2.42 -19.32
N VAL A 23 2.99 -1.43 -19.78
CA VAL A 23 4.43 -1.53 -19.96
C VAL A 23 5.14 -0.61 -18.95
N PRO A 24 5.86 -1.17 -17.97
CA PRO A 24 6.65 -0.38 -17.03
C PRO A 24 7.81 0.34 -17.73
N VAL A 25 7.93 1.63 -17.46
CA VAL A 25 9.14 2.44 -17.78
C VAL A 25 9.68 2.95 -16.46
N TYR A 26 10.99 2.91 -16.26
CA TYR A 26 11.59 3.47 -15.06
C TYR A 26 12.89 4.20 -15.35
N ARG A 27 13.26 5.06 -14.44
CA ARG A 27 14.56 5.70 -14.38
C ARG A 27 15.15 5.46 -13.00
N GLU A 28 16.41 5.04 -12.97
CA GLU A 28 17.17 4.84 -11.74
C GLU A 28 17.98 6.09 -11.40
N ILE A 29 17.93 6.49 -10.13
CA ILE A 29 18.68 7.63 -9.58
C ILE A 29 19.35 7.19 -8.27
N LEU A 30 20.40 7.89 -7.87
CA LEU A 30 21.03 7.67 -6.57
C LEU A 30 20.12 8.12 -5.43
N ALA A 31 20.20 7.41 -4.31
CA ALA A 31 19.46 7.65 -3.08
C ALA A 31 20.39 7.86 -1.86
N ASP A 32 21.62 8.32 -2.10
CA ASP A 32 22.65 8.53 -1.08
C ASP A 32 22.29 9.59 -0.04
N LEU A 33 21.43 10.56 -0.42
CA LEU A 33 20.93 11.64 0.45
C LEU A 33 19.43 11.51 0.81
N GLU A 34 18.79 10.44 0.39
CA GLU A 34 17.35 10.22 0.61
C GLU A 34 17.09 8.93 1.36
N THR A 35 16.07 8.97 2.23
CA THR A 35 15.48 7.79 2.86
C THR A 35 14.07 7.58 2.32
N PRO A 36 13.48 6.38 2.43
CA PRO A 36 12.09 6.16 2.06
C PRO A 36 11.13 7.16 2.71
N VAL A 37 11.35 7.49 3.99
CA VAL A 37 10.52 8.45 4.73
C VAL A 37 10.70 9.89 4.22
N SER A 38 11.94 10.33 3.92
CA SER A 38 12.18 11.67 3.40
C SER A 38 11.57 11.84 2.00
N ALA A 39 11.78 10.84 1.14
CA ALA A 39 11.19 10.83 -0.20
C ALA A 39 9.65 10.79 -0.14
N PHE A 40 9.08 9.95 0.75
CA PHE A 40 7.64 9.91 0.96
C PHE A 40 7.08 11.26 1.38
N SER A 41 7.75 11.96 2.31
CA SER A 41 7.32 13.29 2.75
C SER A 41 7.29 14.32 1.61
N LYS A 42 8.14 14.18 0.58
CA LYS A 42 8.19 15.05 -0.60
C LYS A 42 7.09 14.75 -1.63
N ILE A 43 6.66 13.49 -1.72
CA ILE A 43 5.65 13.07 -2.69
C ILE A 43 4.26 12.87 -2.09
N ASN A 44 4.14 12.80 -0.76
CA ASN A 44 2.91 12.54 -0.02
C ASN A 44 1.86 13.65 -0.25
N ALA A 45 1.05 13.50 -1.27
CA ALA A 45 0.03 14.44 -1.68
C ALA A 45 -1.25 13.71 -2.11
N GLY A 46 -2.36 14.44 -2.18
CA GLY A 46 -3.65 13.91 -2.64
C GLY A 46 -4.34 13.02 -1.61
N GLU A 47 -5.34 12.27 -2.08
CA GLU A 47 -6.24 11.44 -1.26
C GLU A 47 -5.72 10.03 -1.03
N THR A 48 -4.74 9.59 -1.83
CA THR A 48 -4.14 8.27 -1.74
C THR A 48 -2.63 8.38 -1.57
N ALA A 49 -2.07 7.58 -0.68
CA ALA A 49 -0.63 7.46 -0.51
C ALA A 49 -0.29 6.14 0.19
N PHE A 50 0.88 5.60 -0.10
CA PHE A 50 1.41 4.44 0.61
C PHE A 50 2.92 4.52 0.78
N LEU A 51 3.39 3.96 1.89
CA LEU A 51 4.78 3.68 2.18
C LEU A 51 4.85 2.31 2.83
N PHE A 52 5.52 1.38 2.17
CA PHE A 52 5.76 0.03 2.65
C PHE A 52 7.25 -0.17 2.81
N GLU A 53 7.67 -0.50 4.02
CA GLU A 53 9.08 -0.74 4.35
C GLU A 53 9.23 -2.07 5.07
N SER A 54 10.36 -2.74 4.84
CA SER A 54 10.83 -3.82 5.70
C SER A 54 12.03 -3.29 6.48
N ILE A 55 11.98 -3.30 7.81
CA ILE A 55 13.03 -2.72 8.68
C ILE A 55 13.83 -3.82 9.37
N GLU A 56 13.23 -4.97 9.61
CA GLU A 56 13.88 -6.14 10.22
C GLU A 56 13.98 -7.30 9.23
N GLY A 57 15.02 -8.13 9.35
CA GLY A 57 15.11 -9.40 8.61
C GLY A 57 16.35 -9.58 7.72
N GLY A 58 17.37 -8.74 7.84
CA GLY A 58 18.63 -8.87 7.10
C GLY A 58 18.52 -8.52 5.60
N GLU A 59 19.61 -8.68 4.85
CA GLU A 59 19.77 -8.22 3.46
C GLU A 59 18.72 -8.81 2.47
N HIS A 60 18.18 -9.98 2.75
CA HIS A 60 17.22 -10.66 1.86
C HIS A 60 15.78 -10.17 2.03
N TRP A 61 15.39 -9.65 3.20
CA TRP A 61 14.01 -9.26 3.52
C TRP A 61 13.77 -7.76 3.44
N ALA A 62 14.76 -6.96 3.84
CA ALA A 62 14.66 -5.52 3.95
C ALA A 62 15.14 -4.75 2.71
N ARG A 63 15.34 -5.43 1.58
CA ARG A 63 15.97 -4.82 0.40
C ARG A 63 15.18 -3.69 -0.21
N TYR A 64 13.87 -3.85 -0.36
CA TYR A 64 13.04 -2.88 -1.08
C TYR A 64 12.05 -2.17 -0.18
N SER A 65 11.91 -0.85 -0.40
CA SER A 65 10.79 -0.06 0.10
C SER A 65 9.99 0.50 -1.07
N PHE A 66 8.66 0.50 -0.94
CA PHE A 66 7.74 0.93 -1.99
C PHE A 66 6.93 2.10 -1.50
N LEU A 67 6.84 3.16 -2.30
CA LEU A 67 6.08 4.34 -1.92
C LEU A 67 5.47 5.05 -3.13
N GLY A 68 4.28 5.57 -2.95
CA GLY A 68 3.55 6.28 -4.00
C GLY A 68 2.43 7.14 -3.45
N SER A 69 1.88 7.98 -4.29
CA SER A 69 0.76 8.84 -3.94
C SER A 69 -0.07 9.23 -5.17
N ASN A 70 -1.26 9.76 -4.92
CA ASN A 70 -2.12 10.39 -5.92
C ASN A 70 -2.53 9.43 -7.05
N ALA A 71 -3.06 8.25 -6.67
CA ALA A 71 -3.60 7.29 -7.62
C ALA A 71 -4.86 7.82 -8.29
N GLU A 72 -5.02 7.54 -9.59
CA GLU A 72 -6.15 8.00 -10.39
C GLU A 72 -7.40 7.13 -10.25
N GLN A 73 -7.23 5.86 -9.87
CA GLN A 73 -8.31 4.90 -9.72
C GLN A 73 -8.35 4.35 -8.30
N VAL A 74 -9.49 4.52 -7.64
CA VAL A 74 -9.72 4.09 -6.25
C VAL A 74 -11.04 3.33 -6.18
N LEU A 75 -11.06 2.22 -5.43
CA LEU A 75 -12.24 1.41 -5.13
C LEU A 75 -12.36 1.31 -3.61
N TRP A 76 -13.56 1.48 -3.07
CA TRP A 76 -13.82 1.21 -1.65
C TRP A 76 -15.28 0.85 -1.41
N GLU A 77 -15.51 0.05 -0.40
CA GLU A 77 -16.84 -0.23 0.10
C GLU A 77 -17.24 0.85 1.13
N SER A 78 -18.47 1.29 1.12
CA SER A 78 -19.07 2.08 2.20
C SER A 78 -20.58 1.91 2.19
N GLY A 79 -21.15 1.56 3.35
CA GLY A 79 -22.60 1.41 3.54
C GLY A 79 -23.24 0.34 2.64
N GLY A 80 -22.56 -0.78 2.41
CA GLY A 80 -23.03 -1.87 1.56
C GLY A 80 -22.99 -1.56 0.05
N LYS A 81 -22.27 -0.50 -0.35
CA LYS A 81 -22.12 -0.10 -1.74
C LYS A 81 -20.64 -0.03 -2.12
N LEU A 82 -20.35 -0.39 -3.35
CA LEU A 82 -19.04 -0.14 -3.95
C LEU A 82 -19.01 1.26 -4.55
N HIS A 83 -17.96 1.99 -4.22
CA HIS A 83 -17.61 3.27 -4.82
C HIS A 83 -16.36 3.09 -5.67
N MET A 84 -16.40 3.61 -6.90
CA MET A 84 -15.28 3.59 -7.85
C MET A 84 -15.00 5.01 -8.33
N LYS A 85 -13.84 5.55 -7.97
CA LYS A 85 -13.36 6.86 -8.42
C LYS A 85 -12.32 6.67 -9.52
N ARG A 86 -12.48 7.40 -10.63
CA ARG A 86 -11.47 7.50 -11.70
C ARG A 86 -11.30 8.97 -12.09
N GLY A 87 -10.15 9.52 -11.76
CA GLY A 87 -9.92 10.96 -11.85
C GLY A 87 -10.91 11.74 -10.97
N HIS A 88 -11.73 12.59 -11.58
CA HIS A 88 -12.75 13.38 -10.87
C HIS A 88 -14.15 12.73 -10.84
N LYS A 89 -14.35 11.60 -11.51
CA LYS A 89 -15.64 10.91 -11.60
C LYS A 89 -15.73 9.80 -10.55
N THR A 90 -16.85 9.75 -9.83
CA THR A 90 -17.15 8.65 -8.90
C THR A 90 -18.45 7.97 -9.35
N ALA A 91 -18.38 6.67 -9.53
CA ALA A 91 -19.53 5.80 -9.75
C ALA A 91 -19.82 4.99 -8.49
N THR A 92 -21.08 4.65 -8.26
CA THR A 92 -21.49 3.82 -7.12
C THR A 92 -22.41 2.72 -7.63
N CYS A 93 -22.19 1.47 -7.19
CA CYS A 93 -23.05 0.34 -7.50
C CYS A 93 -23.25 -0.53 -6.25
N PRO A 94 -24.27 -1.40 -6.23
CA PRO A 94 -24.41 -2.40 -5.18
C PRO A 94 -23.15 -3.26 -5.05
N LEU A 95 -22.86 -3.68 -3.82
CA LEU A 95 -21.79 -4.65 -3.59
C LEU A 95 -22.24 -6.02 -4.12
N SER A 96 -21.34 -6.76 -4.77
CA SER A 96 -21.59 -8.14 -5.19
C SER A 96 -21.45 -9.11 -4.01
N ASP A 97 -21.96 -10.33 -4.18
CA ASP A 97 -21.81 -11.41 -3.18
C ASP A 97 -20.34 -11.71 -2.87
N ASN A 98 -19.45 -11.56 -3.86
CA ASN A 98 -18.02 -11.60 -3.64
C ASN A 98 -17.41 -10.21 -3.91
N PRO A 99 -17.05 -9.42 -2.88
CA PRO A 99 -16.55 -8.06 -3.06
C PRO A 99 -15.23 -7.99 -3.83
N LEU A 100 -14.45 -9.08 -3.89
CA LEU A 100 -13.20 -9.13 -4.63
C LEU A 100 -13.40 -9.24 -6.16
N ASP A 101 -14.59 -9.57 -6.64
CA ASP A 101 -14.85 -9.64 -8.09
C ASP A 101 -14.74 -8.28 -8.76
N HIS A 102 -15.08 -7.22 -8.07
CA HIS A 102 -14.89 -5.87 -8.56
C HIS A 102 -13.40 -5.53 -8.73
N LEU A 103 -12.57 -5.90 -7.75
CA LEU A 103 -11.12 -5.74 -7.84
C LEU A 103 -10.56 -6.59 -8.99
N ARG A 104 -11.01 -7.83 -9.11
CA ARG A 104 -10.62 -8.74 -10.21
C ARG A 104 -10.98 -8.13 -11.56
N THR A 105 -12.19 -7.58 -11.72
CA THR A 105 -12.62 -6.92 -12.96
C THR A 105 -11.71 -5.76 -13.34
N VAL A 106 -11.36 -4.91 -12.37
CA VAL A 106 -10.44 -3.79 -12.60
C VAL A 106 -9.05 -4.29 -12.99
N MET A 107 -8.54 -5.31 -12.30
CA MET A 107 -7.19 -5.83 -12.55
C MET A 107 -7.09 -6.61 -13.85
N ASN A 108 -8.13 -7.31 -14.29
CA ASN A 108 -8.17 -8.05 -15.56
C ASN A 108 -8.12 -7.14 -16.79
N ALA A 109 -8.40 -5.84 -16.64
CA ALA A 109 -8.21 -4.86 -17.71
C ALA A 109 -6.72 -4.63 -18.06
N PHE A 110 -5.81 -5.01 -17.17
CA PHE A 110 -4.38 -4.82 -17.31
C PHE A 110 -3.68 -6.15 -17.63
N ARG A 111 -2.84 -6.11 -18.67
CA ARG A 111 -1.93 -7.20 -19.05
C ARG A 111 -0.50 -6.68 -18.90
N PRO A 112 0.08 -6.79 -17.69
CA PRO A 112 1.40 -6.24 -17.41
C PRO A 112 2.49 -7.02 -18.15
N VAL A 113 3.48 -6.29 -18.67
CA VAL A 113 4.67 -6.84 -19.29
C VAL A 113 5.83 -6.82 -18.29
N ARG A 114 6.56 -7.91 -18.17
CA ARG A 114 7.76 -7.97 -17.32
C ARG A 114 8.90 -7.17 -17.96
N VAL A 115 9.50 -6.28 -17.20
CA VAL A 115 10.68 -5.51 -17.59
C VAL A 115 11.83 -5.85 -16.63
N SER A 116 13.00 -6.15 -17.17
CA SER A 116 14.19 -6.48 -16.38
C SER A 116 14.57 -5.35 -15.43
N GLY A 117 15.13 -5.70 -14.27
CA GLY A 117 15.60 -4.76 -13.26
C GLY A 117 14.53 -4.26 -12.29
N LEU A 118 13.26 -4.64 -12.45
CA LEU A 118 12.21 -4.38 -11.47
C LEU A 118 12.04 -5.57 -10.52
N PRO A 119 11.76 -5.33 -9.23
CA PRO A 119 11.35 -6.38 -8.32
C PRO A 119 9.94 -6.89 -8.66
N ARG A 120 9.45 -7.86 -7.88
CA ARG A 120 8.14 -8.50 -8.09
C ARG A 120 6.98 -7.51 -8.12
N PHE A 121 6.96 -6.55 -7.21
CA PHE A 121 5.98 -5.48 -7.24
C PHE A 121 6.46 -4.39 -8.21
N ALA A 122 5.86 -4.38 -9.38
CA ALA A 122 6.10 -3.38 -10.43
C ALA A 122 4.84 -2.53 -10.72
N GLY A 123 3.87 -2.51 -9.79
CA GLY A 123 2.58 -1.82 -9.89
C GLY A 123 1.43 -2.77 -9.62
N GLY A 124 0.21 -2.25 -9.62
CA GLY A 124 -0.99 -3.00 -9.35
C GLY A 124 -1.90 -2.33 -8.32
N ALA A 125 -2.75 -3.11 -7.68
CA ALA A 125 -3.63 -2.63 -6.62
C ALA A 125 -2.91 -2.62 -5.27
N VAL A 126 -3.02 -1.50 -4.57
CA VAL A 126 -2.56 -1.30 -3.20
C VAL A 126 -3.75 -0.92 -2.34
N GLY A 127 -3.89 -1.50 -1.16
CA GLY A 127 -5.02 -1.24 -0.30
C GLY A 127 -5.08 -2.15 0.91
N TYR A 128 -6.27 -2.31 1.46
CA TYR A 128 -6.51 -3.20 2.60
C TYR A 128 -7.84 -3.93 2.47
N LEU A 129 -7.90 -5.08 3.15
CA LEU A 129 -9.10 -5.83 3.46
C LEU A 129 -9.30 -5.80 4.97
N GLY A 130 -10.46 -5.32 5.43
CA GLY A 130 -10.86 -5.44 6.83
C GLY A 130 -11.17 -6.88 7.18
N TYR A 131 -11.04 -7.24 8.46
CA TYR A 131 -11.32 -8.61 8.92
C TYR A 131 -12.74 -9.09 8.54
N ASP A 132 -13.73 -8.20 8.60
CA ASP A 132 -15.13 -8.55 8.32
C ASP A 132 -15.42 -8.93 6.86
N VAL A 133 -14.48 -8.77 5.94
CA VAL A 133 -14.55 -9.31 4.57
C VAL A 133 -14.65 -10.84 4.59
N VAL A 134 -14.14 -11.50 5.62
CA VAL A 134 -14.25 -12.96 5.80
C VAL A 134 -15.70 -13.46 5.77
N ARG A 135 -16.68 -12.62 6.15
CA ARG A 135 -18.11 -12.95 6.15
C ARG A 135 -18.74 -13.16 4.77
N PHE A 136 -18.06 -12.75 3.72
CA PHE A 136 -18.47 -13.06 2.35
C PHE A 136 -18.02 -14.48 1.92
N PHE A 137 -17.14 -15.12 2.69
CA PHE A 137 -16.59 -16.43 2.38
C PHE A 137 -16.95 -17.48 3.41
N GLU A 138 -17.16 -17.06 4.67
CA GLU A 138 -17.40 -17.95 5.79
C GLU A 138 -18.63 -17.51 6.61
N PRO A 139 -19.46 -18.43 7.09
CA PRO A 139 -20.67 -18.13 7.87
C PRO A 139 -20.31 -17.73 9.32
N ILE A 140 -19.56 -16.64 9.47
CA ILE A 140 -19.14 -16.12 10.77
C ILE A 140 -20.15 -15.09 11.27
N PRO A 141 -20.67 -15.24 12.52
CA PRO A 141 -21.66 -14.33 13.08
C PRO A 141 -21.11 -12.92 13.32
N ALA A 142 -21.96 -11.90 13.16
CA ALA A 142 -21.65 -10.50 13.44
C ALA A 142 -21.98 -10.17 14.90
N TYR A 143 -21.03 -10.33 15.81
CA TYR A 143 -21.24 -10.06 17.23
C TYR A 143 -21.08 -8.58 17.63
N THR A 144 -20.32 -7.80 16.88
CA THR A 144 -19.96 -6.43 17.27
C THR A 144 -20.67 -5.41 16.41
N LYS A 145 -21.49 -4.55 17.07
CA LYS A 145 -22.17 -3.40 16.43
C LYS A 145 -21.40 -2.09 16.59
N ASP A 146 -20.42 -2.03 17.50
CA ASP A 146 -19.76 -0.79 17.96
C ASP A 146 -18.34 -0.59 17.36
N GLY A 147 -18.12 -1.09 16.16
CA GLY A 147 -16.86 -0.88 15.42
C GLY A 147 -16.71 0.56 14.89
N PRO A 148 -15.51 1.00 14.56
CA PRO A 148 -15.34 2.20 13.77
C PRO A 148 -16.00 2.00 12.41
N GLN A 149 -16.74 3.02 11.94
CA GLN A 149 -17.37 3.01 10.61
C GLN A 149 -16.31 3.22 9.53
N LEU A 150 -15.55 2.18 9.24
CA LEU A 150 -14.51 2.18 8.22
C LEU A 150 -14.95 1.35 7.01
N PRO A 151 -14.50 1.66 5.80
CA PRO A 151 -14.71 0.80 4.65
C PRO A 151 -14.25 -0.63 4.94
N LEU A 152 -15.04 -1.64 4.54
CA LEU A 152 -14.65 -3.05 4.67
C LEU A 152 -13.38 -3.35 3.87
N PHE A 153 -13.23 -2.68 2.74
CA PHE A 153 -12.01 -2.73 1.94
C PHE A 153 -11.84 -1.43 1.17
N ALA A 154 -10.61 -1.11 0.85
CA ALA A 154 -10.29 -0.04 -0.06
C ALA A 154 -9.00 -0.35 -0.82
N PHE A 155 -9.02 -0.12 -2.14
CA PHE A 155 -7.88 -0.32 -3.04
C PHE A 155 -7.71 0.85 -3.98
N PHE A 156 -6.50 1.12 -4.39
CA PHE A 156 -6.21 1.99 -5.52
C PHE A 156 -5.18 1.35 -6.45
N VAL A 157 -5.26 1.68 -7.73
CA VAL A 157 -4.29 1.22 -8.73
C VAL A 157 -3.15 2.22 -8.80
N THR A 158 -1.93 1.75 -8.50
CA THR A 158 -0.74 2.58 -8.56
C THR A 158 -0.06 2.47 -9.92
N ASN A 159 0.05 3.61 -10.62
CA ASN A 159 0.69 3.70 -11.93
C ASN A 159 2.10 4.31 -11.84
N THR A 160 2.28 5.29 -10.94
CA THR A 160 3.59 5.96 -10.75
C THR A 160 3.98 5.87 -9.29
N PHE A 161 5.16 5.33 -9.03
CA PHE A 161 5.63 5.09 -7.66
C PHE A 161 7.16 4.95 -7.63
N LEU A 162 7.71 4.91 -6.43
CA LEU A 162 9.13 4.78 -6.17
C LEU A 162 9.44 3.40 -5.57
N ILE A 163 10.55 2.83 -6.00
CA ILE A 163 11.13 1.63 -5.41
C ILE A 163 12.52 2.01 -4.90
N PHE A 164 12.71 1.99 -3.60
CA PHE A 164 14.03 2.10 -2.99
C PHE A 164 14.68 0.73 -2.98
N ASP A 165 15.91 0.64 -3.49
CA ASP A 165 16.81 -0.47 -3.24
C ASP A 165 17.76 -0.04 -2.11
N ASN A 166 17.46 -0.50 -0.90
CA ASN A 166 18.20 -0.12 0.30
C ASN A 166 19.62 -0.69 0.32
N VAL A 167 19.88 -1.76 -0.45
CA VAL A 167 21.22 -2.39 -0.59
C VAL A 167 22.06 -1.63 -1.60
N MET A 168 21.48 -1.26 -2.75
CA MET A 168 22.20 -0.56 -3.81
C MET A 168 22.18 0.96 -3.64
N HIS A 169 21.46 1.48 -2.64
CA HIS A 169 21.27 2.91 -2.39
C HIS A 169 20.77 3.66 -3.65
N THR A 170 19.79 3.07 -4.33
CA THR A 170 19.18 3.66 -5.53
C THR A 170 17.67 3.74 -5.38
N ILE A 171 17.07 4.64 -6.19
CA ILE A 171 15.62 4.78 -6.34
C ILE A 171 15.26 4.51 -7.79
N LYS A 172 14.41 3.53 -8.03
CA LYS A 172 13.74 3.38 -9.32
C LYS A 172 12.44 4.18 -9.29
N VAL A 173 12.34 5.19 -10.13
CA VAL A 173 11.12 5.95 -10.36
C VAL A 173 10.37 5.26 -11.49
N VAL A 174 9.28 4.59 -11.17
CA VAL A 174 8.52 3.73 -12.09
C VAL A 174 7.25 4.42 -12.53
N ALA A 175 6.95 4.37 -13.82
CA ALA A 175 5.65 4.72 -14.37
C ALA A 175 5.16 3.61 -15.30
N ASN A 176 3.98 3.08 -15.04
CA ASN A 176 3.33 2.06 -15.83
C ASN A 176 2.54 2.72 -16.97
N ALA A 177 3.05 2.62 -18.19
CA ALA A 177 2.38 3.13 -19.38
C ALA A 177 1.24 2.20 -19.78
N HIS A 178 0.00 2.69 -19.74
CA HIS A 178 -1.15 1.96 -20.27
C HIS A 178 -1.33 2.28 -21.75
N VAL A 179 -1.32 1.24 -22.59
CA VAL A 179 -1.43 1.30 -24.05
C VAL A 179 -2.87 0.96 -24.43
N ALA A 180 -3.61 1.95 -24.95
CA ALA A 180 -5.00 1.76 -25.35
C ALA A 180 -5.13 1.04 -26.71
N SER A 181 -4.21 1.27 -27.63
CA SER A 181 -4.17 0.61 -28.94
C SER A 181 -2.75 0.47 -29.47
N SER A 182 -2.56 -0.36 -30.51
CA SER A 182 -1.27 -0.53 -31.20
C SER A 182 -0.93 0.61 -32.16
N ALA A 183 -1.79 1.62 -32.30
CA ALA A 183 -1.51 2.78 -33.13
C ALA A 183 -0.25 3.51 -32.67
N LYS A 184 0.61 3.90 -33.59
CA LYS A 184 1.90 4.55 -33.27
C LYS A 184 1.72 5.86 -32.48
N SER A 185 0.64 6.59 -32.69
CA SER A 185 0.25 7.78 -31.92
C SER A 185 0.00 7.46 -30.45
N ASP A 186 -0.73 6.37 -30.17
CA ASP A 186 -1.11 5.95 -28.82
C ASP A 186 0.11 5.41 -28.08
N LEU A 187 0.96 4.63 -28.76
CA LEU A 187 2.24 4.16 -28.21
C LEU A 187 3.14 5.34 -27.83
N LYS A 188 3.26 6.33 -28.70
CA LYS A 188 4.06 7.54 -28.43
C LYS A 188 3.48 8.35 -27.28
N SER A 189 2.17 8.50 -27.22
CA SER A 189 1.48 9.20 -26.12
C SER A 189 1.69 8.49 -24.79
N ALA A 190 1.49 7.17 -24.74
CA ALA A 190 1.69 6.38 -23.54
C ALA A 190 3.14 6.44 -23.01
N TYR A 191 4.13 6.28 -23.90
CA TYR A 191 5.54 6.38 -23.55
C TYR A 191 5.93 7.78 -23.05
N THR A 192 5.49 8.83 -23.76
CA THR A 192 5.77 10.22 -23.38
C THR A 192 5.09 10.56 -22.05
N GLY A 193 3.86 10.12 -21.84
CA GLY A 193 3.14 10.28 -20.57
C GLY A 193 3.90 9.64 -19.40
N ALA A 194 4.36 8.40 -19.57
CA ALA A 194 5.13 7.70 -18.53
C ALA A 194 6.45 8.44 -18.23
N THR A 195 7.22 8.82 -19.24
CA THR A 195 8.49 9.55 -19.03
C THR A 195 8.25 10.92 -18.38
N THR A 196 7.18 11.63 -18.74
CA THR A 196 6.79 12.90 -18.10
C THR A 196 6.45 12.69 -16.61
N CYS A 197 5.70 11.64 -16.26
CA CYS A 197 5.41 11.29 -14.87
C CYS A 197 6.68 11.01 -14.07
N ILE A 198 7.65 10.29 -14.67
CA ILE A 198 8.95 10.01 -14.05
C ILE A 198 9.71 11.31 -13.77
N GLU A 199 9.85 12.20 -14.75
CA GLU A 199 10.57 13.46 -14.57
C GLU A 199 9.89 14.37 -13.54
N HIS A 200 8.54 14.40 -13.53
CA HIS A 200 7.78 15.13 -12.52
C HIS A 200 8.04 14.61 -11.10
N MET A 201 8.08 13.27 -10.94
CA MET A 201 8.38 12.64 -9.66
C MET A 201 9.83 12.94 -9.20
N ILE A 202 10.80 12.87 -10.11
CA ILE A 202 12.20 13.25 -9.84
C ILE A 202 12.30 14.72 -9.44
N ALA A 203 11.56 15.60 -10.10
CA ALA A 203 11.52 17.01 -9.73
C ALA A 203 10.97 17.26 -8.34
N LYS A 204 9.97 16.48 -7.89
CA LYS A 204 9.48 16.52 -6.49
C LYS A 204 10.56 16.07 -5.51
N LEU A 205 11.30 15.00 -5.80
CA LEU A 205 12.36 14.49 -4.93
C LEU A 205 13.50 15.52 -4.76
N LYS A 206 13.79 16.33 -5.75
CA LYS A 206 14.81 17.38 -5.68
C LYS A 206 14.43 18.59 -4.80
N LYS A 207 13.15 18.72 -4.42
CA LYS A 207 12.72 19.81 -3.54
C LYS A 207 13.27 19.61 -2.12
N PRO A 208 13.57 20.70 -1.41
CA PRO A 208 13.97 20.60 0.00
C PRO A 208 12.84 19.98 0.84
N LEU A 209 13.21 19.25 1.87
CA LEU A 209 12.26 18.72 2.84
C LEU A 209 11.80 19.84 3.76
N HIS A 210 10.51 20.21 3.65
CA HIS A 210 9.91 21.13 4.62
C HIS A 210 9.64 20.38 5.94
N ARG A 211 10.52 20.55 6.92
CA ARG A 211 10.25 20.10 8.28
C ARG A 211 9.16 21.01 8.87
N GLN A 212 8.01 20.45 9.17
CA GLN A 212 7.11 21.12 10.10
C GLN A 212 7.83 21.24 11.45
N ALA A 213 7.87 22.45 12.00
CA ALA A 213 8.49 22.69 13.29
C ALA A 213 7.91 21.70 14.32
N SER A 214 8.80 21.08 15.10
CA SER A 214 8.40 20.21 16.19
C SER A 214 7.41 20.96 17.08
N ALA A 215 6.23 20.41 17.26
CA ALA A 215 5.21 21.03 18.07
C ALA A 215 5.71 21.18 19.52
N ALA A 216 5.35 22.30 20.13
CA ALA A 216 5.53 22.53 21.55
C ALA A 216 5.06 21.30 22.37
N ARG A 217 5.68 21.09 23.54
CA ARG A 217 5.33 19.99 24.45
C ARG A 217 3.82 19.90 24.64
N ARG A 218 3.23 18.86 24.10
CA ARG A 218 1.78 18.65 24.15
C ARG A 218 1.43 17.81 25.37
N PRO A 219 0.25 18.02 25.98
CA PRO A 219 -0.20 17.15 27.07
C PRO A 219 -0.32 15.71 26.58
N ALA A 220 -0.05 14.76 27.47
CA ALA A 220 -0.20 13.34 27.18
C ALA A 220 -1.62 13.02 26.67
N PRO A 221 -1.76 12.18 25.64
CA PRO A 221 -3.06 11.79 25.15
C PRO A 221 -3.81 10.95 26.18
N ARG A 222 -5.12 11.17 26.30
CA ARG A 222 -6.00 10.29 27.08
C ARG A 222 -6.52 9.18 26.18
N PHE A 223 -6.34 7.93 26.62
CA PHE A 223 -6.83 6.75 25.91
C PHE A 223 -8.10 6.22 26.56
N THR A 224 -9.02 5.76 25.75
CA THR A 224 -10.23 5.04 26.15
C THR A 224 -10.22 3.66 25.51
N SER A 225 -10.34 2.62 26.33
CA SER A 225 -10.42 1.23 25.85
C SER A 225 -11.88 0.84 25.56
N ASN A 226 -12.07 -0.12 24.65
CA ASN A 226 -13.36 -0.76 24.39
C ASN A 226 -13.76 -1.82 25.42
N MET A 227 -12.86 -2.18 26.34
CA MET A 227 -13.09 -3.15 27.41
C MET A 227 -12.25 -2.81 28.64
N THR A 228 -12.58 -3.36 29.78
CA THR A 228 -11.79 -3.21 31.00
C THR A 228 -10.53 -4.12 30.95
N GLN A 229 -9.58 -3.85 31.82
CA GLN A 229 -8.40 -4.71 31.97
C GLN A 229 -8.81 -6.11 32.43
N ALA A 230 -9.75 -6.21 33.39
CA ALA A 230 -10.24 -7.49 33.90
C ALA A 230 -10.90 -8.34 32.80
N ASP A 231 -11.70 -7.73 31.90
CA ASP A 231 -12.32 -8.44 30.78
C ASP A 231 -11.28 -8.96 29.80
N PHE A 232 -10.24 -8.16 29.50
CA PHE A 232 -9.16 -8.60 28.63
C PHE A 232 -8.35 -9.76 29.23
N GLU A 233 -8.01 -9.69 30.52
CA GLU A 233 -7.31 -10.76 31.23
C GLU A 233 -8.15 -12.04 31.31
N ALA A 234 -9.46 -11.93 31.54
CA ALA A 234 -10.38 -13.08 31.52
C ALA A 234 -10.45 -13.73 30.15
N MET A 235 -10.47 -12.93 29.06
CA MET A 235 -10.42 -13.43 27.69
C MET A 235 -9.11 -14.19 27.40
N VAL A 236 -7.96 -13.67 27.83
CA VAL A 236 -6.67 -14.35 27.71
C VAL A 236 -6.67 -15.67 28.49
N LYS A 237 -7.17 -15.68 29.71
CA LYS A 237 -7.27 -16.91 30.53
C LYS A 237 -8.12 -17.97 29.83
N ARG A 238 -9.31 -17.61 29.37
CA ARG A 238 -10.21 -18.52 28.63
C ARG A 238 -9.56 -19.05 27.35
N THR A 239 -8.81 -18.23 26.63
CA THR A 239 -8.06 -18.66 25.45
C THR A 239 -7.00 -19.71 25.80
N LYS A 240 -6.29 -19.52 26.92
CA LYS A 240 -5.33 -20.52 27.42
C LYS A 240 -6.01 -21.85 27.79
N ASP A 241 -7.21 -21.79 28.36
CA ASP A 241 -7.99 -23.00 28.69
C ASP A 241 -8.35 -23.79 27.42
N TYR A 242 -8.74 -23.12 26.32
CA TYR A 242 -8.96 -23.76 25.01
C TYR A 242 -7.70 -24.39 24.41
N ILE A 243 -6.54 -23.72 24.57
CA ILE A 243 -5.26 -24.29 24.13
C ILE A 243 -4.92 -25.56 24.93
N GLN A 244 -5.14 -25.54 26.25
CA GLN A 244 -4.89 -26.72 27.12
C GLN A 244 -5.84 -27.87 26.81
N ALA A 245 -7.10 -27.56 26.45
CA ALA A 245 -8.08 -28.60 26.06
C ALA A 245 -7.79 -29.16 24.66
N GLY A 246 -6.90 -28.56 23.87
CA GLY A 246 -6.59 -29.01 22.52
C GLY A 246 -7.58 -28.52 21.47
N ASP A 247 -8.48 -27.59 21.82
CA ASP A 247 -9.47 -27.02 20.88
C ASP A 247 -8.83 -26.12 19.84
N ILE A 248 -7.75 -25.40 20.21
CA ILE A 248 -6.99 -24.49 19.35
C ILE A 248 -5.50 -24.59 19.67
N LEU A 249 -4.65 -24.23 18.71
CA LEU A 249 -3.20 -24.14 18.91
C LEU A 249 -2.77 -22.72 19.27
N GLN A 250 -3.45 -21.72 18.68
CA GLN A 250 -3.13 -20.31 18.83
C GLN A 250 -4.39 -19.45 18.65
N ALA A 251 -4.45 -18.34 19.36
CA ALA A 251 -5.42 -17.29 19.09
C ALA A 251 -4.81 -15.91 19.32
N VAL A 252 -5.21 -14.95 18.52
CA VAL A 252 -4.83 -13.55 18.66
C VAL A 252 -6.01 -12.79 19.28
N VAL A 253 -5.89 -12.44 20.56
CA VAL A 253 -6.86 -11.60 21.27
C VAL A 253 -6.49 -10.13 21.04
N SER A 254 -7.49 -9.26 20.87
CA SER A 254 -7.26 -7.86 20.55
C SER A 254 -8.01 -6.91 21.48
N GLN A 255 -7.48 -5.71 21.62
CA GLN A 255 -8.07 -4.62 22.35
C GLN A 255 -7.96 -3.33 21.53
N ARG A 256 -9.00 -2.53 21.53
CA ARG A 256 -9.04 -1.24 20.83
C ARG A 256 -8.92 -0.09 21.82
N TRP A 257 -7.93 0.78 21.55
CA TRP A 257 -7.78 2.03 22.24
C TRP A 257 -8.16 3.19 21.34
N ARG A 258 -8.86 4.17 21.89
CA ARG A 258 -9.24 5.40 21.19
C ARG A 258 -8.58 6.59 21.87
N THR A 259 -8.02 7.48 21.04
CA THR A 259 -7.52 8.77 21.50
C THR A 259 -7.66 9.82 20.40
N ARG A 260 -7.67 11.10 20.81
CA ARG A 260 -7.63 12.21 19.86
C ARG A 260 -6.19 12.47 19.43
N ILE A 261 -5.90 12.23 18.16
CA ILE A 261 -4.58 12.50 17.56
C ILE A 261 -4.43 14.00 17.30
N ARG A 262 -3.24 14.55 17.64
CA ARG A 262 -2.89 15.96 17.47
C ARG A 262 -1.61 16.16 16.66
N VAL A 263 -1.14 15.12 16.01
CA VAL A 263 0.04 15.09 15.16
C VAL A 263 -0.33 14.47 13.82
N PRO A 264 0.38 14.80 12.73
CA PRO A 264 0.19 14.11 11.45
C PRO A 264 0.42 12.61 11.61
N PRO A 265 -0.38 11.73 11.01
CA PRO A 265 -0.22 10.27 11.09
C PRO A 265 1.17 9.78 10.64
N LEU A 266 1.84 10.48 9.74
CA LEU A 266 3.21 10.17 9.35
C LEU A 266 4.21 10.30 10.52
N GLU A 267 3.99 11.21 11.46
CA GLU A 267 4.83 11.32 12.67
C GLU A 267 4.61 10.12 13.60
N ILE A 268 3.38 9.58 13.64
CA ILE A 268 3.09 8.32 14.36
C ILE A 268 3.83 7.16 13.70
N TYR A 269 3.80 7.09 12.35
CA TYR A 269 4.55 6.09 11.61
C TYR A 269 6.05 6.16 11.92
N ARG A 270 6.63 7.36 11.94
CA ARG A 270 8.05 7.57 12.26
C ARG A 270 8.41 7.13 13.67
N ALA A 271 7.54 7.41 14.64
CA ALA A 271 7.73 6.94 16.01
C ALA A 271 7.62 5.40 16.09
N LEU A 272 6.64 4.81 15.41
CA LEU A 272 6.43 3.37 15.39
C LEU A 272 7.63 2.61 14.80
N ARG A 273 8.28 3.16 13.75
CA ARG A 273 9.52 2.59 13.18
C ARG A 273 10.66 2.43 14.20
N VAL A 274 10.69 3.30 15.19
CA VAL A 274 11.74 3.29 16.24
C VAL A 274 11.35 2.40 17.41
N VAL A 275 10.07 2.46 17.81
CA VAL A 275 9.57 1.77 19.00
C VAL A 275 9.31 0.29 18.73
N ASN A 276 8.82 -0.04 17.55
CA ASN A 276 8.46 -1.40 17.17
C ASN A 276 8.76 -1.62 15.68
N PRO A 277 10.05 -1.70 15.29
CA PRO A 277 10.43 -2.05 13.92
C PRO A 277 9.91 -3.45 13.58
N SER A 278 9.58 -3.68 12.32
CA SER A 278 9.12 -4.99 11.87
C SER A 278 9.39 -5.24 10.38
N PRO A 279 9.30 -6.50 9.91
CA PRO A 279 9.43 -6.83 8.50
C PRO A 279 8.38 -6.20 7.60
N TYR A 280 7.21 -5.83 8.15
CA TYR A 280 6.09 -5.28 7.39
C TYR A 280 5.57 -4.00 8.03
N MET A 281 6.32 -2.91 7.85
CA MET A 281 5.90 -1.57 8.24
C MET A 281 5.07 -0.95 7.12
N PHE A 282 3.95 -0.32 7.47
CA PHE A 282 3.12 0.34 6.48
C PHE A 282 2.52 1.66 6.95
N TYR A 283 2.44 2.59 6.02
CA TYR A 283 1.56 3.75 6.04
C TYR A 283 0.69 3.69 4.79
N LEU A 284 -0.62 3.82 4.94
CA LEU A 284 -1.57 3.80 3.84
C LEU A 284 -2.64 4.88 4.08
N ARG A 285 -2.83 5.78 3.11
CA ARG A 285 -3.94 6.73 3.08
C ARG A 285 -4.85 6.42 1.91
N ILE A 286 -6.12 6.16 2.18
CA ILE A 286 -7.12 5.79 1.17
C ILE A 286 -8.53 5.96 1.73
N ALA A 287 -9.47 6.42 0.88
CA ALA A 287 -10.90 6.54 1.23
C ALA A 287 -11.16 7.29 2.55
N GLY A 288 -10.41 8.36 2.81
CA GLY A 288 -10.53 9.16 4.05
C GLY A 288 -9.93 8.52 5.30
N VAL A 289 -9.31 7.35 5.17
CA VAL A 289 -8.66 6.61 6.27
C VAL A 289 -7.15 6.68 6.13
N GLU A 290 -6.45 6.81 7.27
CA GLU A 290 -5.00 6.65 7.33
C GLU A 290 -4.67 5.47 8.26
N LEU A 291 -4.04 4.44 7.70
CA LEU A 291 -3.59 3.26 8.41
C LEU A 291 -2.07 3.34 8.62
N VAL A 292 -1.65 3.12 9.86
CA VAL A 292 -0.24 3.06 10.26
C VAL A 292 -0.05 1.77 11.03
N GLY A 293 0.89 0.94 10.62
CA GLY A 293 1.06 -0.35 11.27
C GLY A 293 2.47 -0.92 11.18
N SER A 294 2.69 -1.86 12.07
CA SER A 294 3.88 -2.69 12.20
C SER A 294 3.40 -4.13 12.36
N SER A 295 3.69 -4.99 11.40
CA SER A 295 3.28 -6.39 11.42
C SER A 295 4.50 -7.32 11.32
N PRO A 296 4.59 -8.33 12.18
CA PRO A 296 5.67 -9.32 12.13
C PRO A 296 5.41 -10.40 11.06
N GLU A 297 4.18 -10.56 10.59
CA GLU A 297 3.71 -11.73 9.86
C GLU A 297 3.04 -11.37 8.54
N ILE A 298 3.26 -12.20 7.52
CA ILE A 298 2.49 -12.17 6.28
C ILE A 298 1.21 -12.99 6.45
N LEU A 299 0.09 -12.49 5.93
CA LEU A 299 -1.12 -13.29 5.84
C LEU A 299 -0.96 -14.39 4.77
N VAL A 300 -0.67 -13.98 3.55
CA VAL A 300 -0.46 -14.89 2.41
C VAL A 300 0.37 -14.18 1.35
N ARG A 301 1.22 -14.94 0.67
CA ARG A 301 1.96 -14.51 -0.53
C ARG A 301 1.72 -15.51 -1.64
N CYS A 302 1.33 -15.03 -2.81
CA CYS A 302 1.18 -15.87 -4.00
C CYS A 302 2.11 -15.36 -5.10
N GLU A 303 2.99 -16.22 -5.61
CA GLU A 303 3.98 -15.90 -6.64
C GLU A 303 4.09 -17.07 -7.60
N GLU A 304 3.92 -16.82 -8.89
CA GLU A 304 4.04 -17.85 -9.95
C GLU A 304 3.27 -19.14 -9.62
N ASN A 305 2.04 -18.99 -9.07
CA ASN A 305 1.18 -20.08 -8.59
C ASN A 305 1.67 -20.81 -7.32
N HIS A 306 2.74 -20.34 -6.69
CA HIS A 306 3.15 -20.81 -5.37
C HIS A 306 2.54 -19.93 -4.28
N VAL A 307 1.74 -20.54 -3.41
CA VAL A 307 1.15 -19.89 -2.24
C VAL A 307 2.02 -20.17 -1.03
N VAL A 308 2.41 -19.11 -0.33
CA VAL A 308 3.22 -19.19 0.89
C VAL A 308 2.42 -18.59 2.04
N VAL A 309 2.22 -19.37 3.09
CA VAL A 309 1.69 -18.96 4.39
C VAL A 309 2.76 -19.26 5.43
N ARG A 310 2.99 -18.34 6.34
CA ARG A 310 3.98 -18.50 7.43
C ARG A 310 3.33 -18.10 8.74
N PRO A 311 2.51 -18.97 9.34
CA PRO A 311 1.93 -18.70 10.65
C PRO A 311 3.05 -18.70 11.71
N ILE A 312 2.92 -17.81 12.69
CA ILE A 312 3.80 -17.72 13.86
C ILE A 312 3.53 -18.90 14.80
#